data_629d876a313abaaf21729ece801eb7ed
#
_entry.id   629d876a313abaaf21729ece801eb7ed
#
_cell.length_a   1.000
_cell.length_b   1.000
_cell.length_c   1.000
_cell.angle_alpha   90.00
_cell.angle_beta   90.00
_cell.angle_gamma   90.00
#
_symmetry.space_group_name_H-M   'P 1'
#
loop_
_entity.id
_entity.type
_entity.pdbx_description
1 polymer ?
#
loop_
_entity_poly.entity_id
_entity_poly.type
_entity_poly.pdbx_seq_one_letter_code
_entity_poly.pdbx_strand_id
1 'polypeptide(L)'
;MKRILITVVLLLGGYLAAFGQEFERMVFTAEDGTELNYRLLRPAETAKAKKFPLIIFLHGLGERGTDNDRQLTWGGNMFLNPVNMEKYPAYVLFPQCPETAFWAYKDIPASYDALDAEEQMPAPFKAVKEMIDTYLTYPDIDRSRVYIMGLSMGGMATYDMVSRFPEIFAAAIPICGAVEPSRLAGIEGVSFRIFHGDADTDVPVRCSREAYKALKEAGVKVEYIEFPGCTHGSWNPAFCRDDFMEWLFKQKKSRKYQK
;
A
#
# COMPACT_ATOMS: atom_id res chain seq x y z
N MET A 1 40.16 -44.18 -45.68
CA MET A 1 39.51 -42.88 -45.58
C MET A 1 38.86 -42.77 -44.18
N LYS A 2 39.51 -42.10 -43.25
CA LYS A 2 38.98 -41.87 -41.88
C LYS A 2 38.16 -40.59 -41.89
N ARG A 3 36.86 -40.70 -41.59
CA ARG A 3 35.96 -39.52 -41.39
C ARG A 3 36.22 -38.95 -40.01
N ILE A 4 36.72 -37.72 -39.94
CA ILE A 4 36.82 -36.94 -38.71
C ILE A 4 35.44 -36.30 -38.46
N LEU A 5 34.82 -36.72 -37.37
CA LEU A 5 33.57 -36.14 -36.88
C LEU A 5 33.94 -34.93 -36.01
N ILE A 6 33.71 -33.73 -36.51
CA ILE A 6 33.89 -32.50 -35.72
C ILE A 6 32.61 -32.29 -34.93
N THR A 7 32.67 -32.54 -33.61
CA THR A 7 31.58 -32.20 -32.69
C THR A 7 31.71 -30.71 -32.33
N VAL A 8 30.83 -29.90 -32.92
CA VAL A 8 30.67 -28.50 -32.51
C VAL A 8 29.88 -28.44 -31.21
N VAL A 9 30.57 -28.23 -30.10
CA VAL A 9 29.93 -27.92 -28.81
C VAL A 9 29.52 -26.47 -28.87
N LEU A 10 28.25 -26.19 -29.13
CA LEU A 10 27.62 -24.88 -28.93
C LEU A 10 27.50 -24.67 -27.44
N LEU A 11 28.46 -23.94 -26.86
CA LEU A 11 28.30 -23.29 -25.56
C LEU A 11 27.24 -22.19 -25.72
N LEU A 12 25.98 -22.52 -25.48
CA LEU A 12 24.95 -21.56 -25.17
C LEU A 12 25.29 -20.97 -23.81
N GLY A 13 26.14 -19.95 -23.81
CA GLY A 13 26.31 -19.04 -22.69
C GLY A 13 24.98 -18.35 -22.46
N GLY A 14 24.20 -18.87 -21.53
CA GLY A 14 23.04 -18.16 -21.01
C GLY A 14 23.52 -16.86 -20.39
N TYR A 15 23.40 -15.77 -21.12
CA TYR A 15 23.31 -14.43 -20.51
C TYR A 15 22.01 -14.46 -19.70
N LEU A 16 22.10 -14.83 -18.43
CA LEU A 16 21.17 -14.38 -17.42
C LEU A 16 21.34 -12.85 -17.37
N ALA A 17 20.60 -12.16 -18.22
CA ALA A 17 20.38 -10.74 -18.02
C ALA A 17 19.79 -10.64 -16.62
N ALA A 18 20.54 -10.08 -15.70
CA ALA A 18 20.04 -9.65 -14.41
C ALA A 18 19.10 -8.48 -14.72
N PHE A 19 17.89 -8.77 -15.20
CA PHE A 19 16.81 -7.82 -15.21
C PHE A 19 16.57 -7.50 -13.74
N GLY A 20 16.86 -6.25 -13.35
CA GLY A 20 16.50 -5.76 -12.03
C GLY A 20 15.01 -6.05 -11.82
N GLN A 21 14.66 -6.48 -10.63
CA GLN A 21 13.26 -6.72 -10.29
C GLN A 21 12.49 -5.40 -10.48
N GLU A 22 11.35 -5.45 -11.17
CA GLU A 22 10.53 -4.30 -11.50
C GLU A 22 9.06 -4.59 -11.21
N PHE A 23 8.24 -3.54 -11.19
CA PHE A 23 6.80 -3.67 -11.05
C PHE A 23 6.16 -4.16 -12.36
N GLU A 24 5.55 -5.33 -12.32
CA GLU A 24 4.76 -5.90 -13.42
C GLU A 24 3.48 -5.08 -13.66
N ARG A 25 3.09 -4.91 -14.92
CA ARG A 25 1.80 -4.29 -15.30
C ARG A 25 0.71 -5.35 -15.27
N MET A 26 -0.31 -5.15 -14.47
CA MET A 26 -1.41 -6.09 -14.26
C MET A 26 -2.76 -5.39 -14.39
N VAL A 27 -3.80 -6.17 -14.65
CA VAL A 27 -5.20 -5.74 -14.59
C VAL A 27 -5.94 -6.73 -13.70
N PHE A 28 -6.72 -6.22 -12.77
CA PHE A 28 -7.64 -7.00 -11.95
C PHE A 28 -9.07 -6.75 -12.44
N THR A 29 -9.85 -7.80 -12.65
CA THR A 29 -11.27 -7.70 -12.99
C THR A 29 -12.08 -8.13 -11.77
N ALA A 30 -12.86 -7.21 -11.21
CA ALA A 30 -13.75 -7.44 -10.09
C ALA A 30 -14.99 -8.24 -10.50
N GLU A 31 -15.75 -8.76 -9.53
CA GLU A 31 -16.96 -9.55 -9.78
C GLU A 31 -18.04 -8.78 -10.57
N ASP A 32 -18.11 -7.46 -10.39
CA ASP A 32 -19.04 -6.59 -11.12
C ASP A 32 -18.55 -6.18 -12.52
N GLY A 33 -17.40 -6.68 -12.96
CA GLY A 33 -16.75 -6.37 -14.22
C GLY A 33 -15.89 -5.11 -14.20
N THR A 34 -15.72 -4.44 -13.06
CA THR A 34 -14.81 -3.29 -12.93
C THR A 34 -13.36 -3.74 -13.17
N GLU A 35 -12.72 -3.15 -14.16
CA GLU A 35 -11.29 -3.35 -14.40
C GLU A 35 -10.45 -2.34 -13.60
N LEU A 36 -9.46 -2.83 -12.90
CA LEU A 36 -8.53 -2.05 -12.09
C LEU A 36 -7.10 -2.30 -12.53
N ASN A 37 -6.47 -1.33 -13.14
CA ASN A 37 -5.05 -1.38 -13.41
C ASN A 37 -4.26 -1.40 -12.10
N TYR A 38 -3.22 -2.21 -12.02
CA TYR A 38 -2.30 -2.19 -10.88
C TYR A 38 -0.89 -2.60 -11.26
N ARG A 39 0.06 -2.22 -10.45
CA ARG A 39 1.45 -2.65 -10.51
C ARG A 39 1.73 -3.65 -9.39
N LEU A 40 2.37 -4.73 -9.75
CA LEU A 40 2.74 -5.82 -8.85
C LEU A 40 4.26 -5.93 -8.73
N LEU A 41 4.78 -5.82 -7.52
CA LEU A 41 6.13 -6.28 -7.21
C LEU A 41 6.03 -7.61 -6.45
N ARG A 42 6.72 -8.64 -6.96
CA ARG A 42 6.82 -9.94 -6.27
C ARG A 42 8.04 -9.96 -5.35
N PRO A 43 8.05 -10.81 -4.32
CA PRO A 43 9.28 -11.10 -3.59
C PRO A 43 10.37 -11.62 -4.53
N ALA A 44 11.63 -11.28 -4.27
CA ALA A 44 12.74 -11.79 -5.06
C ALA A 44 12.78 -13.34 -5.02
N GLU A 45 13.07 -13.98 -6.15
CA GLU A 45 13.18 -15.46 -6.23
C GLU A 45 14.24 -16.03 -5.28
N THR A 46 15.25 -15.22 -4.94
CA THR A 46 16.30 -15.56 -3.97
C THR A 46 15.85 -15.47 -2.52
N ALA A 47 14.64 -14.95 -2.26
CA ALA A 47 14.13 -14.81 -0.89
C ALA A 47 13.87 -16.18 -0.25
N LYS A 48 14.45 -16.39 0.94
CA LYS A 48 14.38 -17.69 1.64
C LYS A 48 13.10 -17.94 2.41
N ALA A 49 12.24 -16.93 2.57
CA ALA A 49 10.99 -17.05 3.30
C ALA A 49 10.01 -17.94 2.55
N LYS A 50 9.20 -18.73 3.28
CA LYS A 50 8.11 -19.54 2.71
C LYS A 50 6.82 -18.76 2.53
N LYS A 51 6.65 -17.67 3.28
CA LYS A 51 5.50 -16.77 3.24
C LYS A 51 5.94 -15.34 3.35
N PHE A 52 5.29 -14.48 2.57
CA PHE A 52 5.64 -13.07 2.41
C PHE A 52 4.50 -12.15 2.87
N PRO A 53 4.81 -10.98 3.41
CA PRO A 53 3.81 -9.93 3.61
C PRO A 53 3.13 -9.53 2.31
N LEU A 54 1.90 -9.02 2.43
CA LEU A 54 1.18 -8.32 1.38
C LEU A 54 1.08 -6.85 1.74
N ILE A 55 1.50 -5.97 0.84
CA ILE A 55 1.46 -4.52 1.00
C ILE A 55 0.57 -3.94 -0.08
N ILE A 56 -0.38 -3.10 0.32
CA ILE A 56 -1.24 -2.32 -0.57
C ILE A 56 -0.85 -0.87 -0.45
N PHE A 57 -0.50 -0.21 -1.56
CA PHE A 57 -0.15 1.20 -1.60
C PHE A 57 -1.17 1.98 -2.43
N LEU A 58 -1.85 2.94 -1.80
CA LEU A 58 -2.88 3.77 -2.42
C LEU A 58 -2.33 5.16 -2.70
N HIS A 59 -2.30 5.53 -3.97
CA HIS A 59 -1.77 6.81 -4.43
C HIS A 59 -2.70 7.99 -4.15
N GLY A 60 -2.20 9.21 -4.32
CA GLY A 60 -2.94 10.45 -4.18
C GLY A 60 -3.80 10.80 -5.40
N LEU A 61 -4.38 12.01 -5.36
CA LEU A 61 -5.27 12.50 -6.41
C LEU A 61 -4.56 12.67 -7.77
N GLY A 62 -3.31 13.11 -7.74
CA GLY A 62 -2.55 13.44 -8.95
C GLY A 62 -2.14 12.22 -9.79
N GLU A 63 -2.13 11.03 -9.21
CA GLU A 63 -1.68 9.80 -9.86
C GLU A 63 -2.84 8.98 -10.44
N ARG A 64 -4.08 9.51 -10.39
CA ARG A 64 -5.24 8.90 -11.06
C ARG A 64 -5.01 8.81 -12.56
N GLY A 65 -5.58 7.78 -13.17
CA GLY A 65 -5.44 7.56 -14.62
C GLY A 65 -5.75 6.15 -15.04
N THR A 66 -5.39 5.86 -16.28
CA THR A 66 -5.51 4.53 -16.88
C THR A 66 -4.20 4.08 -17.56
N ASP A 67 -3.11 4.84 -17.37
CA ASP A 67 -1.81 4.56 -17.97
C ASP A 67 -1.08 3.37 -17.31
N ASN A 68 -1.56 2.95 -16.14
CA ASN A 68 -0.93 1.93 -15.31
C ASN A 68 0.55 2.25 -15.01
N ASP A 69 0.85 3.52 -14.72
CA ASP A 69 2.23 4.01 -14.50
C ASP A 69 2.33 5.06 -13.39
N ARG A 70 1.48 6.09 -13.43
CA ARG A 70 1.53 7.21 -12.48
C ARG A 70 1.41 6.81 -11.02
N GLN A 71 0.70 5.71 -10.70
CA GLN A 71 0.57 5.22 -9.33
C GLN A 71 1.92 4.90 -8.66
N LEU A 72 2.99 4.72 -9.42
CA LEU A 72 4.34 4.49 -8.90
C LEU A 72 5.13 5.78 -8.61
N THR A 73 4.60 6.95 -8.99
CA THR A 73 5.31 8.25 -8.86
C THR A 73 5.84 8.45 -7.43
N TRP A 74 5.06 8.11 -6.44
CA TRP A 74 5.45 8.21 -5.04
C TRP A 74 5.52 6.83 -4.39
N GLY A 75 6.61 6.57 -3.70
CA GLY A 75 6.82 5.33 -2.95
C GLY A 75 7.32 4.14 -3.77
N GLY A 76 7.11 4.08 -5.10
CA GLY A 76 7.56 2.96 -5.93
C GLY A 76 9.05 2.65 -5.78
N ASN A 77 9.90 3.67 -5.85
CA ASN A 77 11.35 3.54 -5.72
C ASN A 77 11.82 3.03 -4.34
N MET A 78 11.05 3.25 -3.28
CA MET A 78 11.37 2.73 -1.96
C MET A 78 11.38 1.20 -1.96
N PHE A 79 10.43 0.58 -2.65
CA PHE A 79 10.34 -0.88 -2.76
C PHE A 79 11.36 -1.47 -3.72
N LEU A 80 11.78 -0.71 -4.74
CA LEU A 80 12.82 -1.13 -5.70
C LEU A 80 14.25 -0.87 -5.20
N ASN A 81 14.41 -0.25 -4.04
CA ASN A 81 15.74 -0.11 -3.43
C ASN A 81 16.31 -1.49 -3.12
N PRO A 82 17.52 -1.85 -3.62
CA PRO A 82 18.09 -3.20 -3.46
C PRO A 82 18.20 -3.66 -2.00
N VAL A 83 18.51 -2.74 -1.09
CA VAL A 83 18.59 -3.05 0.35
C VAL A 83 17.22 -3.41 0.90
N ASN A 84 16.17 -2.67 0.49
CA ASN A 84 14.81 -2.96 0.93
C ASN A 84 14.28 -4.25 0.31
N MET A 85 14.59 -4.52 -0.95
CA MET A 85 14.18 -5.75 -1.63
C MET A 85 14.78 -7.00 -0.96
N GLU A 86 16.04 -6.93 -0.56
CA GLU A 86 16.71 -8.02 0.15
C GLU A 86 16.18 -8.17 1.58
N LYS A 87 16.08 -7.06 2.32
CA LYS A 87 15.77 -7.07 3.76
C LYS A 87 14.27 -7.24 4.05
N TYR A 88 13.41 -6.77 3.14
CA TYR A 88 11.96 -6.66 3.30
C TYR A 88 11.20 -7.26 2.11
N PRO A 89 11.44 -8.52 1.72
CA PRO A 89 10.73 -9.13 0.59
C PRO A 89 9.23 -9.24 0.88
N ALA A 90 8.41 -8.76 -0.06
CA ALA A 90 6.95 -8.74 0.05
C ALA A 90 6.29 -8.75 -1.32
N TYR A 91 5.02 -9.12 -1.37
CA TYR A 91 4.14 -8.73 -2.47
C TYR A 91 3.69 -7.30 -2.27
N VAL A 92 3.86 -6.45 -3.27
CA VAL A 92 3.45 -5.04 -3.20
C VAL A 92 2.52 -4.71 -4.35
N LEU A 93 1.33 -4.23 -4.03
CA LEU A 93 0.28 -3.86 -4.97
C LEU A 93 0.12 -2.34 -4.99
N PHE A 94 0.23 -1.76 -6.18
CA PHE A 94 -0.07 -0.36 -6.45
C PHE A 94 -1.25 -0.29 -7.43
N PRO A 95 -2.50 -0.35 -6.97
CA PRO A 95 -3.66 -0.12 -7.84
C PRO A 95 -3.69 1.33 -8.31
N GLN A 96 -4.31 1.57 -9.49
CA GLN A 96 -4.52 2.89 -10.05
C GLN A 96 -6.01 3.22 -10.09
N CYS A 97 -6.40 4.27 -9.37
CA CYS A 97 -7.75 4.82 -9.43
C CYS A 97 -7.94 5.55 -10.77
N PRO A 98 -9.01 5.32 -11.51
CA PRO A 98 -9.30 6.07 -12.73
C PRO A 98 -9.57 7.54 -12.44
N GLU A 99 -9.34 8.43 -13.42
CA GLU A 99 -9.55 9.89 -13.27
C GLU A 99 -11.00 10.25 -12.93
N THR A 100 -11.95 9.40 -13.32
CA THR A 100 -13.39 9.59 -13.12
C THR A 100 -13.88 9.17 -11.73
N ALA A 101 -12.97 8.69 -10.85
CA ALA A 101 -13.34 8.16 -9.54
C ALA A 101 -12.38 8.63 -8.44
N PHE A 102 -12.77 8.32 -7.21
CA PHE A 102 -11.98 8.49 -6.00
C PHE A 102 -11.92 7.16 -5.25
N TRP A 103 -10.99 7.03 -4.28
CA TRP A 103 -10.91 5.80 -3.49
C TRP A 103 -12.08 5.69 -2.51
N ALA A 104 -12.11 6.52 -1.48
CA ALA A 104 -13.00 6.36 -0.33
C ALA A 104 -14.23 7.28 -0.34
N TYR A 105 -14.18 8.36 -1.09
CA TYR A 105 -15.25 9.36 -1.16
C TYR A 105 -15.70 9.51 -2.62
N LYS A 106 -16.94 9.98 -2.80
CA LYS A 106 -17.49 10.24 -4.13
C LYS A 106 -16.78 11.38 -4.84
N ASP A 107 -16.29 12.34 -4.08
CA ASP A 107 -15.65 13.55 -4.56
C ASP A 107 -14.58 14.04 -3.56
N ILE A 108 -13.80 15.05 -3.92
CA ILE A 108 -12.95 15.73 -2.95
C ILE A 108 -13.86 16.37 -1.89
N PRO A 109 -13.64 16.10 -0.59
CA PRO A 109 -14.44 16.72 0.44
C PRO A 109 -14.36 18.25 0.36
N ALA A 110 -15.52 18.91 0.24
CA ALA A 110 -15.59 20.36 0.24
C ALA A 110 -15.18 20.97 1.60
N SER A 111 -15.25 20.17 2.66
CA SER A 111 -14.80 20.51 4.01
C SER A 111 -14.29 19.26 4.71
N TYR A 112 -13.31 19.43 5.57
CA TYR A 112 -12.81 18.38 6.47
C TYR A 112 -13.43 18.48 7.88
N ASP A 113 -14.51 19.26 8.05
CA ASP A 113 -15.21 19.41 9.34
C ASP A 113 -16.29 18.34 9.54
N ALA A 114 -16.78 17.76 8.43
CA ALA A 114 -17.70 16.63 8.43
C ALA A 114 -17.39 15.76 7.23
N LEU A 115 -16.70 14.66 7.45
CA LEU A 115 -16.37 13.68 6.41
C LEU A 115 -17.39 12.56 6.46
N ASP A 116 -18.38 12.62 5.59
CA ASP A 116 -19.29 11.50 5.33
C ASP A 116 -18.59 10.48 4.43
N ALA A 117 -18.21 9.35 5.01
CA ALA A 117 -17.82 8.23 4.20
C ALA A 117 -19.05 7.67 3.49
N GLU A 118 -18.92 7.38 2.21
CA GLU A 118 -19.97 6.72 1.48
C GLU A 118 -20.33 5.39 2.15
N GLU A 119 -21.61 5.13 2.30
CA GLU A 119 -22.11 3.85 2.81
C GLU A 119 -21.64 2.70 1.92
N GLN A 120 -21.63 2.93 0.60
CA GLN A 120 -21.12 2.00 -0.39
C GLN A 120 -19.74 2.43 -0.89
N MET A 121 -18.82 1.48 -0.97
CA MET A 121 -17.51 1.73 -1.54
C MET A 121 -17.61 2.07 -3.03
N PRO A 122 -16.90 3.10 -3.54
CA PRO A 122 -16.76 3.33 -4.98
C PRO A 122 -16.24 2.08 -5.70
N ALA A 123 -16.70 1.83 -6.94
CA ALA A 123 -16.37 0.60 -7.67
C ALA A 123 -14.87 0.30 -7.74
N PRO A 124 -13.96 1.27 -8.06
CA PRO A 124 -12.51 0.99 -8.03
C PRO A 124 -12.00 0.59 -6.65
N PHE A 125 -12.57 1.15 -5.58
CA PHE A 125 -12.14 0.83 -4.22
C PHE A 125 -12.67 -0.52 -3.75
N LYS A 126 -13.88 -0.90 -4.19
CA LYS A 126 -14.42 -2.26 -4.03
C LYS A 126 -13.53 -3.27 -4.75
N ALA A 127 -13.10 -2.97 -5.98
CA ALA A 127 -12.16 -3.81 -6.73
C ALA A 127 -10.81 -3.98 -6.01
N VAL A 128 -10.30 -2.94 -5.32
CA VAL A 128 -9.11 -3.09 -4.44
C VAL A 128 -9.38 -4.11 -3.33
N LYS A 129 -10.55 -4.07 -2.69
CA LYS A 129 -10.89 -5.05 -1.63
C LYS A 129 -10.95 -6.47 -2.17
N GLU A 130 -11.59 -6.68 -3.31
CA GLU A 130 -11.69 -8.00 -3.97
C GLU A 130 -10.30 -8.50 -4.42
N MET A 131 -9.44 -7.60 -4.90
CA MET A 131 -8.05 -7.91 -5.21
C MET A 131 -7.28 -8.38 -3.97
N ILE A 132 -7.43 -7.69 -2.84
CA ILE A 132 -6.83 -8.11 -1.56
C ILE A 132 -7.30 -9.51 -1.20
N ASP A 133 -8.61 -9.77 -1.25
CA ASP A 133 -9.17 -11.09 -0.93
C ASP A 133 -8.59 -12.18 -1.82
N THR A 134 -8.44 -11.90 -3.11
CA THR A 134 -7.82 -12.82 -4.07
C THR A 134 -6.38 -13.15 -3.68
N TYR A 135 -5.56 -12.13 -3.39
CA TYR A 135 -4.18 -12.36 -2.95
C TYR A 135 -4.09 -13.13 -1.64
N LEU A 136 -5.02 -12.92 -0.73
CA LEU A 136 -5.09 -13.67 0.54
C LEU A 136 -5.36 -15.17 0.34
N THR A 137 -5.79 -15.62 -0.85
CA THR A 137 -5.90 -17.05 -1.16
C THR A 137 -4.58 -17.71 -1.50
N TYR A 138 -3.54 -16.93 -1.84
CA TYR A 138 -2.25 -17.46 -2.27
C TYR A 138 -1.52 -18.11 -1.09
N PRO A 139 -0.95 -19.33 -1.30
CA PRO A 139 -0.38 -20.13 -0.21
C PRO A 139 0.88 -19.52 0.41
N ASP A 140 1.57 -18.67 -0.32
CA ASP A 140 2.80 -17.99 0.07
C ASP A 140 2.58 -16.57 0.64
N ILE A 141 1.33 -16.14 0.79
CA ILE A 141 1.00 -14.90 1.53
C ILE A 141 0.93 -15.20 3.03
N ASP A 142 1.63 -14.38 3.82
CA ASP A 142 1.48 -14.36 5.28
C ASP A 142 0.31 -13.48 5.70
N ARG A 143 -0.86 -14.09 5.88
CA ARG A 143 -2.09 -13.38 6.30
C ARG A 143 -1.96 -12.62 7.63
N SER A 144 -0.94 -12.90 8.42
CA SER A 144 -0.67 -12.15 9.66
C SER A 144 0.12 -10.86 9.41
N ARG A 145 0.60 -10.64 8.19
CA ARG A 145 1.42 -9.48 7.78
C ARG A 145 0.85 -8.85 6.52
N VAL A 146 -0.37 -8.36 6.62
CA VAL A 146 -1.03 -7.57 5.56
C VAL A 146 -0.99 -6.12 5.97
N TYR A 147 -0.43 -5.27 5.10
CA TYR A 147 -0.21 -3.87 5.38
C TYR A 147 -0.87 -3.00 4.33
N ILE A 148 -1.41 -1.88 4.75
CA ILE A 148 -1.97 -0.88 3.85
C ILE A 148 -1.36 0.49 4.14
N MET A 149 -1.06 1.22 3.10
CA MET A 149 -0.54 2.58 3.19
C MET A 149 -1.00 3.42 2.01
N GLY A 150 -0.98 4.72 2.19
CA GLY A 150 -1.33 5.64 1.12
C GLY A 150 -1.13 7.08 1.53
N LEU A 151 -1.13 7.97 0.54
CA LEU A 151 -0.90 9.40 0.72
C LEU A 151 -2.09 10.23 0.23
N SER A 152 -2.41 11.33 0.91
CA SER A 152 -3.47 12.25 0.52
C SER A 152 -4.81 11.51 0.35
N MET A 153 -5.41 11.51 -0.83
CA MET A 153 -6.59 10.69 -1.18
C MET A 153 -6.37 9.20 -0.81
N GLY A 154 -5.18 8.65 -1.04
CA GLY A 154 -4.83 7.29 -0.63
C GLY A 154 -4.67 7.13 0.88
N GLY A 155 -4.26 8.18 1.59
CA GLY A 155 -4.23 8.23 3.06
C GLY A 155 -5.64 8.15 3.66
N MET A 156 -6.61 8.87 3.05
CA MET A 156 -8.03 8.77 3.40
C MET A 156 -8.56 7.36 3.17
N ALA A 157 -8.23 6.78 2.01
CA ALA A 157 -8.61 5.42 1.67
C ALA A 157 -7.97 4.38 2.59
N THR A 158 -6.75 4.62 3.08
CA THR A 158 -6.09 3.77 4.07
C THR A 158 -6.91 3.69 5.36
N TYR A 159 -7.38 4.83 5.87
CA TYR A 159 -8.29 4.85 7.01
C TYR A 159 -9.61 4.14 6.73
N ASP A 160 -10.24 4.44 5.59
CA ASP A 160 -11.55 3.87 5.23
C ASP A 160 -11.48 2.34 5.09
N MET A 161 -10.47 1.81 4.40
CA MET A 161 -10.30 0.37 4.23
C MET A 161 -10.12 -0.34 5.57
N VAL A 162 -9.31 0.23 6.47
CA VAL A 162 -9.10 -0.36 7.81
C VAL A 162 -10.33 -0.22 8.69
N SER A 163 -11.08 0.88 8.60
CA SER A 163 -12.32 1.04 9.36
C SER A 163 -13.38 0.02 8.98
N ARG A 164 -13.44 -0.38 7.70
CA ARG A 164 -14.38 -1.38 7.19
C ARG A 164 -13.92 -2.82 7.45
N PHE A 165 -12.61 -3.09 7.35
CA PHE A 165 -12.05 -4.44 7.36
C PHE A 165 -10.82 -4.53 8.29
N PRO A 166 -10.97 -4.17 9.58
CA PRO A 166 -9.83 -4.17 10.52
C PRO A 166 -9.22 -5.55 10.72
N GLU A 167 -9.99 -6.62 10.48
CA GLU A 167 -9.53 -8.01 10.64
C GLU A 167 -8.47 -8.40 9.61
N ILE A 168 -8.36 -7.70 8.48
CA ILE A 168 -7.38 -8.01 7.43
C ILE A 168 -5.98 -7.52 7.83
N PHE A 169 -5.88 -6.30 8.36
CA PHE A 169 -4.61 -5.57 8.40
C PHE A 169 -3.87 -5.72 9.72
N ALA A 170 -2.55 -5.91 9.64
CA ALA A 170 -1.63 -5.85 10.77
C ALA A 170 -1.13 -4.42 11.03
N ALA A 171 -0.99 -3.62 9.96
CA ALA A 171 -0.58 -2.23 10.07
C ALA A 171 -1.20 -1.35 8.99
N ALA A 172 -1.32 -0.06 9.32
CA ALA A 172 -1.77 1.00 8.44
C ALA A 172 -0.85 2.23 8.54
N ILE A 173 -0.47 2.79 7.38
CA ILE A 173 0.33 4.02 7.29
C ILE A 173 -0.42 5.05 6.44
N PRO A 174 -1.38 5.79 7.00
CA PRO A 174 -1.97 6.94 6.33
C PRO A 174 -1.02 8.15 6.41
N ILE A 175 -0.74 8.77 5.26
CA ILE A 175 0.11 9.96 5.12
C ILE A 175 -0.76 11.11 4.64
N CYS A 176 -0.75 12.25 5.32
CA CYS A 176 -1.55 13.46 5.06
C CYS A 176 -3.00 13.14 4.62
N GLY A 177 -3.60 12.17 5.29
CA GLY A 177 -4.99 11.77 5.06
C GLY A 177 -5.95 12.39 6.06
N ALA A 178 -7.23 12.22 5.82
CA ALA A 178 -8.32 12.63 6.71
C ALA A 178 -9.32 11.48 6.87
N VAL A 179 -10.00 11.45 8.00
CA VAL A 179 -11.06 10.49 8.31
C VAL A 179 -12.00 11.10 9.34
N GLU A 180 -13.27 10.74 9.31
CA GLU A 180 -14.18 11.03 10.41
C GLU A 180 -13.73 10.23 11.66
N PRO A 181 -13.35 10.89 12.77
CA PRO A 181 -12.73 10.21 13.92
C PRO A 181 -13.59 9.10 14.53
N SER A 182 -14.93 9.23 14.49
CA SER A 182 -15.87 8.24 15.01
C SER A 182 -15.76 6.88 14.32
N ARG A 183 -15.31 6.85 13.07
CA ARG A 183 -15.10 5.62 12.28
C ARG A 183 -13.90 4.79 12.73
N LEU A 184 -13.04 5.36 13.56
CA LEU A 184 -11.87 4.67 14.10
C LEU A 184 -12.20 3.90 15.40
N ALA A 185 -13.41 4.04 15.91
CA ALA A 185 -13.88 3.29 17.05
C ALA A 185 -14.01 1.80 16.72
N GLY A 186 -13.59 0.94 17.64
CA GLY A 186 -13.71 -0.52 17.49
C GLY A 186 -12.64 -1.16 16.58
N ILE A 187 -11.68 -0.43 16.07
CA ILE A 187 -10.52 -1.00 15.38
C ILE A 187 -9.66 -1.75 16.40
N GLU A 188 -9.43 -3.05 16.15
CA GLU A 188 -8.60 -3.88 17.02
C GLU A 188 -7.51 -4.61 16.22
N GLY A 189 -6.36 -4.79 16.85
CA GLY A 189 -5.26 -5.61 16.30
C GLY A 189 -4.53 -5.00 15.09
N VAL A 190 -4.74 -3.73 14.80
CA VAL A 190 -4.03 -2.96 13.76
C VAL A 190 -3.07 -1.98 14.43
N SER A 191 -1.85 -1.86 13.93
CA SER A 191 -0.90 -0.82 14.37
C SER A 191 -0.91 0.33 13.36
N PHE A 192 -1.03 1.57 13.83
CA PHE A 192 -1.01 2.73 12.97
C PHE A 192 0.30 3.51 13.11
N ARG A 193 0.80 4.04 12.00
CA ARG A 193 1.81 5.09 11.98
C ARG A 193 1.35 6.19 11.04
N ILE A 194 1.02 7.34 11.59
CA ILE A 194 0.45 8.48 10.88
C ILE A 194 1.55 9.49 10.61
N PHE A 195 1.60 10.04 9.39
CA PHE A 195 2.51 11.11 9.00
C PHE A 195 1.73 12.31 8.46
N HIS A 196 2.15 13.54 8.81
CA HIS A 196 1.57 14.76 8.27
C HIS A 196 2.56 15.93 8.34
N GLY A 197 2.43 16.91 7.45
CA GLY A 197 3.12 18.17 7.52
C GLY A 197 2.29 19.21 8.28
N ASP A 198 2.90 20.00 9.19
CA ASP A 198 2.15 20.96 9.99
C ASP A 198 1.74 22.23 9.21
N ALA A 199 2.36 22.45 8.03
CA ALA A 199 2.03 23.54 7.11
C ALA A 199 1.20 23.06 5.90
N ASP A 200 0.54 21.89 5.99
CA ASP A 200 -0.32 21.37 4.95
C ASP A 200 -1.59 22.22 4.78
N THR A 201 -1.76 22.78 3.57
CA THR A 201 -2.92 23.62 3.21
C THR A 201 -3.96 22.87 2.37
N ASP A 202 -3.64 21.67 1.86
CA ASP A 202 -4.55 20.86 1.05
C ASP A 202 -5.41 19.96 1.94
N VAL A 203 -4.77 19.23 2.85
CA VAL A 203 -5.43 18.46 3.92
C VAL A 203 -4.97 19.02 5.27
N PRO A 204 -5.84 19.68 6.02
CA PRO A 204 -5.44 20.32 7.29
C PRO A 204 -4.83 19.30 8.27
N VAL A 205 -3.71 19.65 8.86
CA VAL A 205 -2.98 18.78 9.82
C VAL A 205 -3.85 18.35 11.02
N ARG A 206 -4.88 19.15 11.38
CA ARG A 206 -5.85 18.78 12.42
C ARG A 206 -6.52 17.45 12.16
N CYS A 207 -6.75 17.06 10.88
CA CYS A 207 -7.36 15.77 10.53
C CYS A 207 -6.54 14.59 11.07
N SER A 208 -5.21 14.62 10.93
CA SER A 208 -4.34 13.57 11.49
C SER A 208 -4.21 13.67 13.01
N ARG A 209 -4.23 14.88 13.59
CA ARG A 209 -4.22 15.06 15.06
C ARG A 209 -5.49 14.48 15.71
N GLU A 210 -6.65 14.71 15.09
CA GLU A 210 -7.94 14.16 15.53
C GLU A 210 -8.00 12.63 15.34
N ALA A 211 -7.54 12.10 14.21
CA ALA A 211 -7.42 10.66 13.98
C ALA A 211 -6.50 9.99 15.01
N TYR A 212 -5.34 10.59 15.28
CA TYR A 212 -4.42 10.10 16.30
C TYR A 212 -5.07 10.06 17.68
N LYS A 213 -5.77 11.12 18.07
CA LYS A 213 -6.50 11.22 19.35
C LYS A 213 -7.55 10.11 19.45
N ALA A 214 -8.39 9.94 18.42
CA ALA A 214 -9.43 8.93 18.41
C ALA A 214 -8.86 7.49 18.50
N LEU A 215 -7.80 7.19 17.77
CA LEU A 215 -7.11 5.88 17.85
C LEU A 215 -6.52 5.64 19.24
N LYS A 216 -5.94 6.66 19.88
CA LYS A 216 -5.42 6.57 21.25
C LYS A 216 -6.54 6.30 22.27
N GLU A 217 -7.66 6.98 22.13
CA GLU A 217 -8.84 6.80 23.00
C GLU A 217 -9.47 5.42 22.83
N ALA A 218 -9.44 4.88 21.58
CA ALA A 218 -9.86 3.51 21.29
C ALA A 218 -8.86 2.43 21.76
N GLY A 219 -7.71 2.80 22.33
CA GLY A 219 -6.68 1.87 22.79
C GLY A 219 -5.87 1.21 21.67
N VAL A 220 -5.92 1.77 20.46
CA VAL A 220 -5.18 1.29 19.29
C VAL A 220 -3.70 1.67 19.42
N LYS A 221 -2.80 0.75 19.03
CA LYS A 221 -1.37 1.05 18.94
C LYS A 221 -1.15 2.04 17.80
N VAL A 222 -0.80 3.29 18.11
CA VAL A 222 -0.60 4.35 17.12
C VAL A 222 0.61 5.23 17.44
N GLU A 223 1.39 5.54 16.40
CA GLU A 223 2.45 6.55 16.40
C GLU A 223 2.05 7.68 15.45
N TYR A 224 2.33 8.90 15.82
CA TYR A 224 2.10 10.09 15.00
C TYR A 224 3.38 10.89 14.87
N ILE A 225 3.77 11.17 13.63
CA ILE A 225 4.95 11.95 13.28
C ILE A 225 4.49 13.14 12.44
N GLU A 226 4.69 14.32 12.99
CA GLU A 226 4.41 15.60 12.35
C GLU A 226 5.71 16.23 11.89
N PHE A 227 5.76 16.70 10.63
CA PHE A 227 6.95 17.31 10.05
C PHE A 227 6.83 18.83 10.08
N PRO A 228 7.64 19.53 10.91
CA PRO A 228 7.59 20.99 11.02
C PRO A 228 7.90 21.71 9.70
N GLY A 229 7.05 22.67 9.32
CA GLY A 229 7.20 23.47 8.09
C GLY A 229 6.92 22.68 6.79
N CYS A 230 6.57 21.40 6.88
CA CYS A 230 6.27 20.60 5.71
C CYS A 230 4.82 20.85 5.26
N THR A 231 4.67 21.10 3.96
CA THR A 231 3.37 21.25 3.30
C THR A 231 2.76 19.89 2.96
N HIS A 232 1.87 19.80 1.97
CA HIS A 232 1.18 18.55 1.59
C HIS A 232 2.12 17.40 1.22
N GLY A 233 3.35 17.66 0.78
CA GLY A 233 4.34 16.65 0.38
C GLY A 233 4.99 15.84 1.51
N SER A 234 4.32 15.63 2.64
CA SER A 234 4.85 14.94 3.84
C SER A 234 5.25 13.48 3.61
N TRP A 235 4.86 12.86 2.50
CA TRP A 235 5.34 11.54 2.08
C TRP A 235 6.83 11.52 1.76
N ASN A 236 7.41 12.62 1.27
CA ASN A 236 8.84 12.69 0.98
C ASN A 236 9.70 12.45 2.23
N PRO A 237 9.58 13.25 3.31
CA PRO A 237 10.32 12.97 4.53
C PRO A 237 9.87 11.67 5.22
N ALA A 238 8.62 11.21 5.05
CA ALA A 238 8.18 9.94 5.60
C ALA A 238 8.93 8.76 4.98
N PHE A 239 9.03 8.68 3.64
CA PHE A 239 9.75 7.61 2.94
C PHE A 239 11.27 7.67 3.12
N CYS A 240 11.82 8.84 3.44
CA CYS A 240 13.25 9.01 3.73
C CYS A 240 13.66 8.56 5.15
N ARG A 241 12.71 8.13 5.99
CA ARG A 241 13.03 7.66 7.34
C ARG A 241 13.67 6.28 7.29
N ASP A 242 14.80 6.13 7.94
CA ASP A 242 15.52 4.84 8.04
C ASP A 242 14.68 3.73 8.68
N ASP A 243 13.78 4.10 9.59
CA ASP A 243 12.93 3.16 10.33
C ASP A 243 11.58 2.86 9.64
N PHE A 244 11.29 3.42 8.45
CA PHE A 244 9.98 3.28 7.80
C PHE A 244 9.64 1.81 7.51
N MET A 245 10.48 1.13 6.74
CA MET A 245 10.30 -0.28 6.39
C MET A 245 10.47 -1.20 7.60
N GLU A 246 11.44 -0.90 8.46
CA GLU A 246 11.67 -1.69 9.67
C GLU A 246 10.46 -1.67 10.60
N TRP A 247 9.85 -0.50 10.82
CA TRP A 247 8.65 -0.38 11.62
C TRP A 247 7.51 -1.21 11.03
N LEU A 248 7.27 -1.11 9.72
CA LEU A 248 6.20 -1.82 9.02
C LEU A 248 6.35 -3.34 9.18
N PHE A 249 7.55 -3.86 8.91
CA PHE A 249 7.81 -5.30 8.95
C PHE A 249 7.86 -5.91 10.35
N LYS A 250 7.97 -5.09 11.40
CA LYS A 250 7.81 -5.51 12.79
C LYS A 250 6.35 -5.76 13.19
N GLN A 251 5.36 -5.25 12.42
CA GLN A 251 3.96 -5.40 12.78
C GLN A 251 3.46 -6.78 12.34
N LYS A 252 2.72 -7.41 13.23
CA LYS A 252 2.10 -8.71 12.97
C LYS A 252 0.78 -8.79 13.70
N LYS A 253 -0.26 -9.21 12.99
CA LYS A 253 -1.57 -9.44 13.58
C LYS A 253 -1.53 -10.64 14.50
N SER A 254 -1.99 -10.47 15.74
CA SER A 254 -2.03 -11.59 16.69
C SER A 254 -3.08 -12.62 16.27
N ARG A 255 -2.88 -13.89 16.63
CA ARG A 255 -3.82 -14.99 16.34
C ARG A 255 -5.25 -14.71 16.81
N LYS A 256 -5.42 -13.93 17.88
CA LYS A 256 -6.73 -13.53 18.41
C LYS A 256 -7.58 -12.78 17.37
N TYR A 257 -6.95 -12.04 16.46
CA TYR A 257 -7.60 -11.20 15.45
C TYR A 257 -7.50 -11.78 14.02
N GLN A 258 -6.96 -12.98 13.86
CA GLN A 258 -6.95 -13.71 12.57
C GLN A 258 -8.22 -14.56 12.52
N LYS A 259 -9.24 -14.09 11.83
CA LYS A 259 -10.46 -14.84 11.55
C LYS A 259 -10.39 -15.55 10.21
#